data_84691af08d953e7466bb4a48cfab0765
#
_entry.id   84691af08d953e7466bb4a48cfab0765
#
_cell.length_a   1.000
_cell.length_b   1.000
_cell.length_c   1.000
_cell.angle_alpha   90.00
_cell.angle_beta   90.00
_cell.angle_gamma   90.00
#
_symmetry.space_group_name_H-M   'P 1'
#
loop_
_entity.id
_entity.type
_entity.pdbx_description
1 polymer ?
#
loop_
_entity_poly.entity_id
_entity_poly.type
_entity_poly.pdbx_seq_one_letter_code
_entity_poly.pdbx_strand_id
1 'polypeptide(L)'
;MKRRTRLGFTLLELLVALTITVFIGIGSYAMLRSVTHAQAAAKRHSEQLVALQKAVWLMTEDFEQMLPSSMNAAPPALGRTPLPLGRTHPEYDIQLTRKGWSNPLGLPRSNLMRVAYKLDGQTLKRFFWSADDENAVPQTQVLLTDVTRFSVQPLSPRAMEILFFTTEYGAIRRVIEVPG
;
A
#
# COMPACT_ATOMS: atom_id res chain seq x y z
N MET A 1 -29.31 -51.18 57.12
CA MET A 1 -29.45 -49.98 56.28
C MET A 1 -28.57 -48.86 56.82
N LYS A 2 -27.46 -48.54 56.16
CA LYS A 2 -26.57 -47.44 56.58
C LYS A 2 -27.12 -46.12 56.02
N ARG A 3 -27.57 -45.23 56.89
CA ARG A 3 -27.96 -43.85 56.55
C ARG A 3 -26.74 -43.09 56.08
N ARG A 4 -26.69 -42.73 54.78
CA ARG A 4 -25.72 -41.80 54.24
C ARG A 4 -26.07 -40.41 54.76
N THR A 5 -25.22 -39.84 55.62
CA THR A 5 -25.27 -38.46 56.02
C THR A 5 -24.97 -37.60 54.78
N ARG A 6 -25.90 -36.80 54.32
CA ARG A 6 -25.66 -35.77 53.32
C ARG A 6 -24.98 -34.62 54.04
N LEU A 7 -23.70 -34.42 53.74
CA LEU A 7 -22.97 -33.24 54.16
C LEU A 7 -23.43 -32.07 53.27
N GLY A 8 -24.04 -31.09 53.86
CA GLY A 8 -24.40 -29.84 53.17
C GLY A 8 -23.17 -28.93 53.04
N PHE A 9 -23.12 -28.14 51.96
CA PHE A 9 -22.09 -27.13 51.79
C PHE A 9 -22.17 -26.05 52.90
N THR A 10 -21.03 -25.63 53.41
CA THR A 10 -20.95 -24.54 54.35
C THR A 10 -20.99 -23.20 53.59
N LEU A 11 -21.54 -22.16 54.24
CA LEU A 11 -21.59 -20.81 53.67
C LEU A 11 -20.19 -20.28 53.36
N LEU A 12 -19.18 -20.64 54.18
CA LEU A 12 -17.77 -20.31 53.97
C LEU A 12 -17.22 -20.92 52.65
N GLU A 13 -17.52 -22.19 52.37
CA GLU A 13 -17.06 -22.92 51.21
C GLU A 13 -17.63 -22.31 49.91
N LEU A 14 -18.89 -21.86 49.94
CA LEU A 14 -19.53 -21.17 48.83
C LEU A 14 -18.90 -19.79 48.58
N LEU A 15 -18.56 -19.06 49.67
CA LEU A 15 -17.91 -17.75 49.59
C LEU A 15 -16.49 -17.86 49.03
N VAL A 16 -15.72 -18.86 49.43
CA VAL A 16 -14.38 -19.14 48.89
C VAL A 16 -14.47 -19.54 47.41
N ALA A 17 -15.37 -20.42 47.07
CA ALA A 17 -15.55 -20.82 45.66
C ALA A 17 -15.93 -19.63 44.75
N LEU A 18 -16.80 -18.75 45.23
CA LEU A 18 -17.20 -17.55 44.52
C LEU A 18 -16.01 -16.58 44.31
N THR A 19 -15.23 -16.33 45.36
CA THR A 19 -14.04 -15.46 45.24
C THR A 19 -13.02 -16.00 44.29
N ILE A 20 -12.72 -17.28 44.28
CA ILE A 20 -11.80 -17.91 43.32
C ILE A 20 -12.36 -17.77 41.89
N THR A 21 -13.64 -18.03 41.71
CA THR A 21 -14.29 -17.89 40.37
C THR A 21 -14.19 -16.47 39.83
N VAL A 22 -14.40 -15.46 40.68
CA VAL A 22 -14.27 -14.03 40.30
C VAL A 22 -12.83 -13.71 39.90
N PHE A 23 -11.81 -14.17 40.66
CA PHE A 23 -10.41 -13.94 40.33
C PHE A 23 -10.03 -14.59 38.98
N ILE A 24 -10.48 -15.83 38.74
CA ILE A 24 -10.27 -16.51 37.45
C ILE A 24 -10.94 -15.73 36.33
N GLY A 25 -12.16 -15.24 36.56
CA GLY A 25 -12.91 -14.45 35.56
C GLY A 25 -12.18 -13.14 35.20
N ILE A 26 -11.69 -12.40 36.18
CA ILE A 26 -10.91 -11.17 35.98
C ILE A 26 -9.62 -11.46 35.20
N GLY A 27 -8.87 -12.50 35.62
CA GLY A 27 -7.63 -12.88 34.95
C GLY A 27 -7.85 -13.30 33.47
N SER A 28 -8.88 -14.11 33.23
CA SER A 28 -9.24 -14.54 31.89
C SER A 28 -9.65 -13.36 30.98
N TYR A 29 -10.42 -12.42 31.52
CA TYR A 29 -10.81 -11.20 30.79
C TYR A 29 -9.60 -10.32 30.45
N ALA A 30 -8.69 -10.11 31.40
CA ALA A 30 -7.47 -9.35 31.19
C ALA A 30 -6.59 -9.97 30.09
N MET A 31 -6.45 -11.30 30.10
CA MET A 31 -5.72 -12.04 29.08
C MET A 31 -6.36 -11.90 27.71
N LEU A 32 -7.68 -12.09 27.61
CA LEU A 32 -8.42 -11.94 26.35
C LEU A 32 -8.24 -10.53 25.77
N ARG A 33 -8.35 -9.51 26.61
CA ARG A 33 -8.14 -8.12 26.17
C ARG A 33 -6.72 -7.89 25.66
N SER A 34 -5.71 -8.43 26.32
CA SER A 34 -4.31 -8.32 25.88
C SER A 34 -4.11 -8.96 24.50
N VAL A 35 -4.65 -10.16 24.28
CA VAL A 35 -4.57 -10.87 23.00
C VAL A 35 -5.26 -10.09 21.87
N THR A 36 -6.46 -9.57 22.12
CA THR A 36 -7.19 -8.80 21.10
C THR A 36 -6.47 -7.51 20.72
N HIS A 37 -5.84 -6.81 21.67
CA HIS A 37 -5.01 -5.64 21.38
C HIS A 37 -3.77 -5.99 20.56
N ALA A 38 -3.07 -7.08 20.92
CA ALA A 38 -1.90 -7.55 20.18
C ALA A 38 -2.27 -7.94 18.74
N GLN A 39 -3.39 -8.64 18.55
CA GLN A 39 -3.88 -9.00 17.22
C GLN A 39 -4.23 -7.77 16.38
N ALA A 40 -4.87 -6.75 16.97
CA ALA A 40 -5.21 -5.53 16.26
C ALA A 40 -3.95 -4.75 15.83
N ALA A 41 -2.91 -4.70 16.66
CA ALA A 41 -1.63 -4.08 16.30
C ALA A 41 -0.92 -4.85 15.18
N ALA A 42 -0.83 -6.18 15.29
CA ALA A 42 -0.24 -7.03 14.27
C ALA A 42 -0.96 -6.92 12.92
N LYS A 43 -2.29 -6.86 12.94
CA LYS A 43 -3.11 -6.68 11.73
C LYS A 43 -2.81 -5.36 11.02
N ARG A 44 -2.76 -4.24 11.76
CA ARG A 44 -2.45 -2.92 11.18
C ARG A 44 -1.07 -2.92 10.52
N HIS A 45 -0.05 -3.45 11.20
CA HIS A 45 1.29 -3.55 10.66
C HIS A 45 1.34 -4.42 9.38
N SER A 46 0.63 -5.54 9.37
CA SER A 46 0.51 -6.40 8.19
C SER A 46 -0.17 -5.68 7.02
N GLU A 47 -1.25 -4.94 7.25
CA GLU A 47 -1.96 -4.17 6.23
C GLU A 47 -1.07 -3.09 5.61
N GLN A 48 -0.26 -2.40 6.41
CA GLN A 48 0.70 -1.40 5.94
C GLN A 48 1.80 -2.03 5.08
N LEU A 49 2.36 -3.18 5.50
CA LEU A 49 3.35 -3.91 4.70
C LEU A 49 2.78 -4.39 3.36
N VAL A 50 1.56 -4.89 3.35
CA VAL A 50 0.87 -5.31 2.12
C VAL A 50 0.64 -4.11 1.19
N ALA A 51 0.23 -2.97 1.74
CA ALA A 51 0.06 -1.75 0.96
C ALA A 51 1.39 -1.28 0.34
N LEU A 52 2.47 -1.32 1.12
CA LEU A 52 3.82 -0.99 0.67
C LEU A 52 4.29 -1.92 -0.46
N GLN A 53 4.16 -3.22 -0.27
CA GLN A 53 4.53 -4.23 -1.28
C GLN A 53 3.74 -4.02 -2.57
N LYS A 54 2.43 -3.79 -2.46
CA LYS A 54 1.56 -3.53 -3.60
C LYS A 54 1.95 -2.24 -4.34
N ALA A 55 2.28 -1.17 -3.61
CA ALA A 55 2.72 0.09 -4.21
C ALA A 55 4.03 -0.09 -4.97
N VAL A 56 5.03 -0.72 -4.36
CA VAL A 56 6.33 -0.99 -4.99
C VAL A 56 6.15 -1.89 -6.21
N TRP A 57 5.35 -2.94 -6.11
CA TRP A 57 5.08 -3.85 -7.23
C TRP A 57 4.43 -3.10 -8.40
N LEU A 58 3.38 -2.31 -8.14
CA LEU A 58 2.67 -1.58 -9.19
C LEU A 58 3.55 -0.53 -9.87
N MET A 59 4.39 0.17 -9.11
CA MET A 59 5.36 1.11 -9.64
C MET A 59 6.40 0.38 -10.50
N THR A 60 6.93 -0.75 -10.04
CA THR A 60 7.85 -1.58 -10.81
C THR A 60 7.23 -1.97 -12.16
N GLU A 61 6.02 -2.48 -12.15
CA GLU A 61 5.27 -2.88 -13.35
C GLU A 61 5.06 -1.71 -14.33
N ASP A 62 4.73 -0.52 -13.81
CA ASP A 62 4.54 0.67 -14.64
C ASP A 62 5.85 1.11 -15.33
N PHE A 63 6.97 1.06 -14.62
CA PHE A 63 8.27 1.47 -15.16
C PHE A 63 8.88 0.41 -16.08
N GLU A 64 8.75 -0.88 -15.79
CA GLU A 64 9.23 -1.98 -16.64
C GLU A 64 8.51 -2.01 -17.99
N GLN A 65 7.25 -1.58 -18.03
CA GLN A 65 6.46 -1.52 -19.27
C GLN A 65 6.48 -0.14 -19.93
N MET A 66 7.28 0.78 -19.44
CA MET A 66 7.38 2.13 -19.98
C MET A 66 7.89 2.12 -21.43
N LEU A 67 7.41 3.07 -22.23
CA LEU A 67 7.92 3.23 -23.61
C LEU A 67 9.30 3.88 -23.59
N PRO A 68 10.28 3.33 -24.33
CA PRO A 68 11.64 3.88 -24.40
C PRO A 68 11.69 5.35 -24.80
N SER A 69 10.80 5.78 -25.68
CA SER A 69 10.69 7.18 -26.14
C SER A 69 10.33 8.17 -25.03
N SER A 70 9.79 7.71 -23.91
CA SER A 70 9.51 8.56 -22.76
C SER A 70 10.75 8.87 -21.93
N MET A 71 11.83 8.09 -22.08
CA MET A 71 13.12 8.32 -21.38
C MET A 71 14.06 9.26 -22.11
N ASN A 72 13.93 9.41 -23.43
CA ASN A 72 14.84 10.23 -24.24
C ASN A 72 14.49 11.74 -24.22
N ALA A 73 13.44 12.11 -23.53
CA ALA A 73 13.19 13.50 -23.26
C ALA A 73 14.21 14.00 -22.22
N ALA A 74 14.87 15.10 -22.54
CA ALA A 74 15.91 15.73 -21.72
C ALA A 74 15.58 15.68 -20.23
N PRO A 75 16.58 15.45 -19.35
CA PRO A 75 16.33 15.34 -17.92
C PRO A 75 15.54 16.56 -17.47
N PRO A 76 14.31 16.38 -17.01
CA PRO A 76 13.55 17.49 -16.52
C PRO A 76 14.27 17.99 -15.28
N ALA A 77 14.46 19.27 -15.18
CA ALA A 77 14.62 19.87 -13.88
C ALA A 77 13.47 19.33 -13.03
N LEU A 78 13.78 18.37 -12.15
CA LEU A 78 12.89 17.77 -11.15
C LEU A 78 11.38 17.78 -11.54
N GLY A 79 10.91 16.71 -12.08
CA GLY A 79 9.48 16.40 -12.11
C GLY A 79 8.73 16.50 -13.44
N ARG A 80 9.37 16.69 -14.58
CA ARG A 80 8.67 16.77 -15.86
C ARG A 80 9.31 15.89 -16.91
N THR A 81 8.78 14.71 -17.12
CA THR A 81 9.10 13.91 -18.29
C THR A 81 8.19 14.35 -19.43
N PRO A 82 8.70 14.97 -20.52
CA PRO A 82 7.89 15.25 -21.70
C PRO A 82 7.42 13.91 -22.27
N LEU A 83 6.13 13.68 -22.28
CA LEU A 83 5.57 12.53 -22.95
C LEU A 83 5.55 12.81 -24.45
N PRO A 84 6.09 11.95 -25.31
CA PRO A 84 6.03 12.13 -26.76
C PRO A 84 4.61 12.05 -27.33
N LEU A 85 3.65 11.64 -26.54
CA LEU A 85 2.24 11.47 -26.91
C LEU A 85 1.34 12.22 -25.93
N GLY A 86 1.08 13.52 -26.19
CA GLY A 86 0.07 14.32 -25.52
C GLY A 86 0.60 15.35 -24.52
N ARG A 87 -0.32 16.15 -23.98
CA ARG A 87 -0.02 17.26 -23.08
C ARG A 87 0.57 16.76 -21.75
N THR A 88 1.67 17.38 -21.32
CA THR A 88 2.17 17.23 -19.95
C THR A 88 1.24 17.98 -19.00
N HIS A 89 0.76 17.30 -17.95
CA HIS A 89 0.02 17.97 -16.88
C HIS A 89 1.01 18.40 -15.80
N PRO A 90 1.20 19.72 -15.59
CA PRO A 90 2.21 20.24 -14.67
C PRO A 90 1.91 19.93 -13.18
N GLU A 91 0.76 19.38 -12.93
CA GLU A 91 0.29 19.05 -11.58
C GLU A 91 0.82 17.73 -11.03
N TYR A 92 1.49 16.88 -11.85
CA TYR A 92 2.02 15.59 -11.43
C TYR A 92 3.54 15.64 -11.25
N ASP A 93 4.06 14.88 -10.27
CA ASP A 93 5.49 14.81 -9.99
C ASP A 93 6.24 14.04 -11.08
N ILE A 94 5.60 13.00 -11.62
CA ILE A 94 6.12 12.22 -12.73
C ILE A 94 4.97 11.69 -13.61
N GLN A 95 5.25 11.59 -14.92
CA GLN A 95 4.35 10.99 -15.90
C GLN A 95 5.11 10.06 -16.83
N LEU A 96 4.49 8.99 -17.23
CA LEU A 96 5.02 8.02 -18.18
C LEU A 96 3.90 7.44 -19.06
N THR A 97 4.27 6.91 -20.21
CA THR A 97 3.38 6.11 -21.04
C THR A 97 3.87 4.67 -21.03
N ARG A 98 3.00 3.74 -20.70
CA ARG A 98 3.30 2.31 -20.67
C ARG A 98 2.47 1.51 -21.65
N LYS A 99 2.98 0.35 -22.04
CA LYS A 99 2.25 -0.73 -22.72
C LYS A 99 1.52 -1.59 -21.69
N GLY A 100 0.77 -2.58 -22.17
CA GLY A 100 0.27 -3.66 -21.30
C GLY A 100 -1.13 -3.46 -20.77
N TRP A 101 -1.90 -2.51 -21.31
CA TRP A 101 -3.33 -2.51 -21.00
C TRP A 101 -3.99 -3.69 -21.74
N SER A 102 -4.33 -4.72 -20.98
CA SER A 102 -4.94 -5.94 -21.52
C SER A 102 -6.20 -5.62 -22.34
N ASN A 103 -6.23 -6.07 -23.59
CA ASN A 103 -7.38 -5.97 -24.49
C ASN A 103 -7.80 -7.36 -24.99
N PRO A 104 -8.26 -8.24 -24.09
CA PRO A 104 -8.58 -9.63 -24.43
C PRO A 104 -9.74 -9.75 -25.43
N LEU A 105 -10.57 -8.73 -25.53
CA LEU A 105 -11.73 -8.70 -26.44
C LEU A 105 -11.39 -8.09 -27.82
N GLY A 106 -10.13 -7.65 -28.05
CA GLY A 106 -9.74 -7.02 -29.30
C GLY A 106 -10.51 -5.76 -29.66
N LEU A 107 -10.99 -5.01 -28.67
CA LEU A 107 -11.72 -3.77 -28.89
C LEU A 107 -10.83 -2.75 -29.62
N PRO A 108 -11.40 -1.86 -30.45
CA PRO A 108 -10.66 -0.81 -31.14
C PRO A 108 -10.23 0.30 -30.17
N ARG A 109 -9.30 -0.02 -29.28
CA ARG A 109 -8.69 0.90 -28.32
C ARG A 109 -7.19 0.66 -28.26
N SER A 110 -6.45 1.70 -27.89
CA SER A 110 -5.01 1.60 -27.68
C SER A 110 -4.68 0.66 -26.53
N ASN A 111 -3.57 -0.06 -26.65
CA ASN A 111 -2.96 -0.82 -25.56
C ASN A 111 -2.03 0.06 -24.70
N LEU A 112 -1.99 1.37 -24.99
CA LEU A 112 -1.16 2.32 -24.30
C LEU A 112 -1.96 3.00 -23.16
N MET A 113 -1.31 3.15 -22.03
CA MET A 113 -1.85 3.83 -20.86
C MET A 113 -0.89 4.93 -20.43
N ARG A 114 -1.42 6.09 -20.12
CA ARG A 114 -0.67 7.11 -19.39
C ARG A 114 -0.81 6.86 -17.92
N VAL A 115 0.29 6.99 -17.23
CA VAL A 115 0.37 6.86 -15.76
C VAL A 115 1.09 8.07 -15.22
N ALA A 116 0.58 8.60 -14.13
CA ALA A 116 1.22 9.69 -13.41
C ALA A 116 1.22 9.40 -11.90
N TYR A 117 2.21 9.96 -11.23
CA TYR A 117 2.34 9.88 -9.77
C TYR A 117 2.39 11.29 -9.21
N LYS A 118 1.77 11.45 -8.05
CA LYS A 118 1.76 12.70 -7.29
C LYS A 118 1.77 12.42 -5.81
N LEU A 119 2.63 13.12 -5.10
CA LEU A 119 2.58 13.20 -3.65
C LEU A 119 1.66 14.37 -3.26
N ASP A 120 0.47 14.06 -2.78
CA ASP A 120 -0.54 15.01 -2.33
C ASP A 120 -0.57 15.02 -0.79
N GLY A 121 0.06 16.02 -0.20
CA GLY A 121 0.35 16.06 1.23
C GLY A 121 1.27 14.90 1.64
N GLN A 122 0.74 13.93 2.36
CA GLN A 122 1.44 12.70 2.76
C GLN A 122 0.89 11.45 2.05
N THR A 123 0.11 11.62 0.99
CA THR A 123 -0.52 10.51 0.27
C THR A 123 0.07 10.41 -1.13
N LEU A 124 0.74 9.30 -1.41
CA LEU A 124 1.20 8.97 -2.75
C LEU A 124 0.05 8.42 -3.57
N LYS A 125 -0.31 9.14 -4.63
CA LYS A 125 -1.40 8.79 -5.54
C LYS A 125 -0.85 8.42 -6.91
N ARG A 126 -1.47 7.44 -7.54
CA ARG A 126 -1.28 7.05 -8.93
C ARG A 126 -2.50 7.44 -9.73
N PHE A 127 -2.29 8.06 -10.87
CA PHE A 127 -3.31 8.44 -11.84
C PHE A 127 -3.06 7.64 -13.11
N PHE A 128 -4.13 7.21 -13.77
CA PHE A 128 -3.98 6.47 -15.02
C PHE A 128 -5.19 6.70 -15.93
N TRP A 129 -4.93 6.77 -17.24
CA TRP A 129 -5.95 6.97 -18.26
C TRP A 129 -5.48 6.43 -19.62
N SER A 130 -6.40 6.32 -20.58
CA SER A 130 -6.09 5.90 -21.94
C SER A 130 -5.17 6.91 -22.62
N ALA A 131 -4.18 6.44 -23.37
CA ALA A 131 -3.23 7.31 -24.04
C ALA A 131 -3.78 7.92 -25.34
N ASP A 132 -4.82 7.32 -25.91
CA ASP A 132 -5.46 7.72 -27.17
C ASP A 132 -6.61 8.73 -26.99
N ASP A 133 -7.05 8.96 -25.75
CA ASP A 133 -8.09 9.93 -25.44
C ASP A 133 -7.50 11.14 -24.71
N GLU A 134 -7.40 12.27 -25.41
CA GLU A 134 -6.87 13.51 -24.84
C GLU A 134 -7.79 14.12 -23.77
N ASN A 135 -9.07 13.77 -23.78
CA ASN A 135 -10.06 14.25 -22.82
C ASN A 135 -10.37 13.22 -21.72
N ALA A 136 -9.65 12.09 -21.68
CA ALA A 136 -9.86 11.07 -20.67
C ALA A 136 -9.65 11.65 -19.27
N VAL A 137 -10.63 11.43 -18.42
CA VAL A 137 -10.53 11.79 -16.99
C VAL A 137 -9.62 10.76 -16.30
N PRO A 138 -8.54 11.21 -15.65
CA PRO A 138 -7.65 10.31 -14.94
C PRO A 138 -8.37 9.59 -13.82
N GLN A 139 -8.24 8.28 -13.78
CA GLN A 139 -8.63 7.48 -12.62
C GLN A 139 -7.56 7.59 -11.55
N THR A 140 -7.99 7.71 -10.29
CA THR A 140 -7.09 7.91 -9.16
C THR A 140 -7.04 6.67 -8.29
N GLN A 141 -5.83 6.27 -7.91
CA GLN A 141 -5.56 5.19 -6.98
C GLN A 141 -4.62 5.66 -5.87
N VAL A 142 -5.04 5.53 -4.62
CA VAL A 142 -4.15 5.74 -3.48
C VAL A 142 -3.21 4.53 -3.38
N LEU A 143 -1.90 4.79 -3.37
CA LEU A 143 -0.87 3.78 -3.24
C LEU A 143 -0.42 3.62 -1.79
N LEU A 144 0.00 4.73 -1.18
CA LEU A 144 0.53 4.78 0.18
C LEU A 144 0.05 6.03 0.88
N THR A 145 -0.16 5.92 2.17
CA THR A 145 -0.28 7.03 3.11
C THR A 145 1.03 7.17 3.89
N ASP A 146 1.18 8.27 4.63
CA ASP A 146 2.36 8.57 5.47
C ASP A 146 3.68 8.68 4.70
N VAL A 147 3.64 9.08 3.42
CA VAL A 147 4.80 9.37 2.59
C VAL A 147 5.19 10.83 2.76
N THR A 148 6.38 11.09 3.25
CA THR A 148 6.88 12.45 3.49
C THR A 148 7.69 13.02 2.32
N ARG A 149 8.25 12.15 1.49
CA ARG A 149 9.02 12.52 0.29
C ARG A 149 8.87 11.43 -0.77
N PHE A 150 8.77 11.86 -2.02
CA PHE A 150 8.77 11.00 -3.20
C PHE A 150 9.66 11.59 -4.27
N SER A 151 10.52 10.79 -4.89
CA SER A 151 11.32 11.18 -6.04
C SER A 151 11.62 9.98 -6.93
N VAL A 152 11.72 10.28 -8.22
CA VAL A 152 12.15 9.30 -9.24
C VAL A 152 13.25 9.95 -10.06
N GLN A 153 14.37 9.23 -10.24
CA GLN A 153 15.55 9.74 -10.92
C GLN A 153 16.10 8.69 -11.89
N PRO A 154 16.58 9.09 -13.08
CA PRO A 154 17.32 8.19 -13.93
C PRO A 154 18.69 7.89 -13.29
N LEU A 155 19.01 6.63 -13.12
CA LEU A 155 20.31 6.18 -12.63
C LEU A 155 21.24 5.82 -13.80
N SER A 156 20.68 5.30 -14.88
CA SER A 156 21.35 4.99 -16.14
C SER A 156 20.32 4.99 -17.28
N PRO A 157 20.73 4.85 -18.56
CA PRO A 157 19.79 4.76 -19.67
C PRO A 157 18.76 3.63 -19.56
N ARG A 158 19.04 2.63 -18.73
CA ARG A 158 18.17 1.46 -18.51
C ARG A 158 17.80 1.23 -17.07
N ALA A 159 17.98 2.22 -16.19
CA ALA A 159 17.63 2.08 -14.79
C ALA A 159 17.09 3.38 -14.21
N MET A 160 15.99 3.25 -13.50
CA MET A 160 15.37 4.33 -12.73
C MET A 160 15.46 4.00 -11.24
N GLU A 161 15.74 5.02 -10.46
CA GLU A 161 15.70 4.95 -9.01
C GLU A 161 14.41 5.60 -8.51
N ILE A 162 13.65 4.85 -7.75
CA ILE A 162 12.48 5.33 -7.03
C ILE A 162 12.86 5.41 -5.56
N LEU A 163 12.68 6.57 -4.98
CA LEU A 163 12.96 6.83 -3.57
C LEU A 163 11.73 7.46 -2.93
N PHE A 164 11.27 6.87 -1.85
CA PHE A 164 10.24 7.48 -1.01
C PHE A 164 10.54 7.24 0.47
N PHE A 165 10.12 8.20 1.29
CA PHE A 165 10.29 8.16 2.73
C PHE A 165 8.92 8.01 3.37
N THR A 166 8.79 7.03 4.22
CA THR A 166 7.60 6.84 5.05
C THR A 166 7.94 7.13 6.51
N THR A 167 6.95 7.52 7.27
CA THR A 167 7.13 7.80 8.71
C THR A 167 7.51 6.54 9.48
N GLU A 168 6.99 5.39 9.08
CA GLU A 168 7.15 4.12 9.78
C GLU A 168 8.39 3.34 9.34
N TYR A 169 8.65 3.27 8.02
CA TYR A 169 9.73 2.43 7.47
C TYR A 169 10.97 3.23 7.04
N GLY A 170 10.92 4.57 7.17
CA GLY A 170 12.03 5.43 6.74
C GLY A 170 12.20 5.47 5.22
N ALA A 171 13.44 5.48 4.76
CA ALA A 171 13.80 5.55 3.36
C ALA A 171 13.64 4.19 2.67
N ILE A 172 12.83 4.15 1.61
CA ILE A 172 12.66 2.98 0.75
C ILE A 172 13.16 3.32 -0.63
N ARG A 173 14.20 2.60 -1.05
CA ARG A 173 14.89 2.76 -2.31
C ARG A 173 14.63 1.56 -3.20
N ARG A 174 14.17 1.79 -4.41
CA ARG A 174 14.02 0.75 -5.42
C ARG A 174 14.69 1.17 -6.71
N VAL A 175 15.55 0.30 -7.25
CA VAL A 175 16.09 0.45 -8.59
C VAL A 175 15.33 -0.50 -9.50
N ILE A 176 14.84 0.04 -10.62
CA ILE A 176 14.02 -0.68 -11.60
C ILE A 176 14.74 -0.61 -12.94
N GLU A 177 14.84 -1.75 -13.59
CA GLU A 177 15.30 -1.81 -14.97
C GLU A 177 14.16 -1.35 -15.88
N VAL A 178 14.50 -0.50 -16.87
CA VAL A 178 13.53 0.06 -17.81
C VAL A 178 13.94 -0.28 -19.23
N PRO A 179 12.98 -0.39 -20.16
CA PRO A 179 13.27 -0.68 -21.55
C PRO A 179 14.20 0.38 -22.15
N GLY A 180 15.24 -0.07 -22.85
CA GLY A 180 16.20 0.78 -23.56
C GLY A 180 15.82 1.02 -25.01
#